data_efb8c6da1d6a3dbc4d289af0d1a4798b
#
_entry.id   efb8c6da1d6a3dbc4d289af0d1a4798b
#
_cell.length_a   1.000
_cell.length_b   1.000
_cell.length_c   1.000
_cell.angle_alpha   90.00
_cell.angle_beta   90.00
_cell.angle_gamma   90.00
#
_symmetry.space_group_name_H-M   'P 1'
#
loop_
_entity.id
_entity.type
_entity.pdbx_description
1 polymer ?
#
loop_
_entity_poly.entity_id
_entity_poly.type
_entity_poly.pdbx_seq_one_letter_code
_entity_poly.pdbx_strand_id
1 'polypeptide(L)'
;GDGLRRACGGEGLLAGRIVNVAGASSVFQTGYVTYANQAKRRLLGVKKSTLREFGAVSTQTAKEMASGALAAAKADVAVSITGIAGPDGGTAQKPVGLVYIGCSVQGHTIAQEYRFSGNREKIRDNAVSAALTLTRRCILENCSKKE
;
A
#
# COMPACT_ATOMS: atom_id res chain seq x y z
N GLY A 1 18.59 -7.72 4.84
CA GLY A 1 19.43 -7.63 3.72
C GLY A 1 19.78 -6.23 3.29
N ASP A 2 20.97 -6.10 2.80
CA ASP A 2 21.51 -4.82 2.35
C ASP A 2 20.78 -4.24 1.13
N GLY A 3 19.98 -5.04 0.44
CA GLY A 3 19.26 -4.61 -0.74
C GLY A 3 18.00 -3.78 -0.48
N LEU A 4 17.54 -3.69 0.77
CA LEU A 4 16.28 -3.04 1.11
C LEU A 4 16.49 -1.80 1.98
N ARG A 5 17.22 -0.85 1.44
CA ARG A 5 17.59 0.35 2.19
C ARG A 5 16.49 1.42 2.25
N ARG A 6 15.51 1.32 1.36
CA ARG A 6 14.47 2.34 1.27
C ARG A 6 13.11 1.69 1.13
N ALA A 7 12.23 1.99 2.04
CA ALA A 7 10.84 1.58 1.98
C ALA A 7 9.93 2.79 2.07
N CYS A 8 8.79 2.72 1.44
CA CYS A 8 7.76 3.74 1.56
C CYS A 8 6.38 3.10 1.69
N GLY A 9 5.50 3.80 2.34
CA GLY A 9 4.14 3.34 2.55
C GLY A 9 3.13 4.39 2.13
N GLY A 10 1.98 3.93 1.68
CA GLY A 10 0.92 4.76 1.15
C GLY A 10 -0.09 5.24 2.19
N GLU A 11 0.09 4.92 3.46
CA GLU A 11 -0.86 5.32 4.50
C GLU A 11 -0.15 5.70 5.80
N GLY A 12 -0.69 6.75 6.48
CA GLY A 12 -0.11 7.27 7.70
C GLY A 12 -0.04 6.28 8.86
N LEU A 13 -1.08 5.44 9.03
CA LEU A 13 -1.09 4.42 10.09
C LEU A 13 -0.03 3.35 9.85
N LEU A 14 0.17 2.94 8.61
CA LEU A 14 1.22 2.00 8.23
C LEU A 14 2.60 2.59 8.52
N ALA A 15 2.83 3.83 8.11
CA ALA A 15 4.08 4.53 8.40
C ALA A 15 4.33 4.63 9.91
N GLY A 16 3.29 4.95 10.68
CA GLY A 16 3.37 5.00 12.14
C GLY A 16 3.78 3.67 12.77
N ARG A 17 3.28 2.56 12.25
CA ARG A 17 3.65 1.22 12.74
C ARG A 17 5.12 0.89 12.42
N ILE A 18 5.58 1.26 11.25
CA ILE A 18 6.98 1.01 10.84
C ILE A 18 7.94 1.81 11.70
N VAL A 19 7.68 3.09 11.94
CA VAL A 19 8.59 3.95 12.69
C VAL A 19 8.64 3.63 14.18
N ASN A 20 7.71 2.83 14.70
CA ASN A 20 7.76 2.38 16.09
C ASN A 20 8.90 1.37 16.33
N VAL A 21 9.48 0.83 15.28
CA VAL A 21 10.60 -0.12 15.39
C VAL A 21 11.91 0.67 15.47
N ALA A 22 12.74 0.38 16.48
CA ALA A 22 14.04 1.01 16.62
C ALA A 22 14.90 0.75 15.39
N GLY A 23 15.54 1.79 14.86
CA GLY A 23 16.35 1.69 13.65
C GLY A 23 15.57 1.82 12.35
N ALA A 24 14.25 2.03 12.42
CA ALA A 24 13.39 2.16 11.22
C ALA A 24 13.86 3.29 10.29
N SER A 25 14.42 4.37 10.83
CA SER A 25 14.88 5.50 10.03
C SER A 25 16.01 5.15 9.05
N SER A 26 16.69 4.04 9.26
CA SER A 26 17.73 3.57 8.33
C SER A 26 17.14 2.95 7.07
N VAL A 27 15.88 2.52 7.10
CA VAL A 27 15.20 1.86 5.98
C VAL A 27 13.95 2.60 5.52
N PHE A 28 13.16 3.12 6.45
CA PHE A 28 11.93 3.86 6.11
C PHE A 28 12.25 5.34 5.95
N GLN A 29 12.06 5.88 4.77
CA GLN A 29 12.42 7.26 4.45
C GLN A 29 11.23 8.14 4.08
N THR A 30 10.21 7.59 3.45
CA THR A 30 9.14 8.39 2.89
C THR A 30 7.79 7.70 3.03
N GLY A 31 6.79 8.47 3.42
CA GLY A 31 5.40 8.04 3.41
C GLY A 31 4.56 9.02 2.61
N TYR A 32 3.57 8.51 1.87
CA TYR A 32 2.61 9.31 1.12
C TYR A 32 1.21 9.06 1.68
N VAL A 33 0.51 10.12 2.05
CA VAL A 33 -0.90 10.04 2.44
C VAL A 33 -1.71 10.64 1.33
N THR A 34 -2.32 9.80 0.49
CA THR A 34 -3.04 10.22 -0.71
C THR A 34 -4.55 10.00 -0.53
N TYR A 35 -5.13 10.79 0.33
CA TYR A 35 -6.54 10.70 0.67
C TYR A 35 -7.46 11.00 -0.52
N ALA A 36 -7.07 11.95 -1.35
CA ALA A 36 -7.84 12.36 -2.52
C ALA A 36 -7.29 11.71 -3.79
N ASN A 37 -8.16 11.49 -4.77
CA ASN A 37 -7.74 10.96 -6.08
C ASN A 37 -6.71 11.87 -6.76
N GLN A 38 -6.84 13.18 -6.61
CA GLN A 38 -5.89 14.14 -7.14
C GLN A 38 -4.48 13.89 -6.57
N ALA A 39 -4.37 13.61 -5.26
CA ALA A 39 -3.10 13.30 -4.62
C ALA A 39 -2.51 12.00 -5.15
N LYS A 40 -3.34 10.97 -5.37
CA LYS A 40 -2.90 9.72 -5.98
C LYS A 40 -2.29 9.95 -7.36
N ARG A 41 -2.90 10.82 -8.15
CA ARG A 41 -2.41 11.16 -9.49
C ARG A 41 -1.12 11.98 -9.43
N ARG A 42 -1.10 13.02 -8.63
CA ARG A 42 0.01 13.99 -8.59
C ARG A 42 1.26 13.40 -7.93
N LEU A 43 1.10 12.70 -6.84
CA LEU A 43 2.23 12.21 -6.04
C LEU A 43 2.69 10.81 -6.47
N LEU A 44 1.77 9.96 -6.88
CA LEU A 44 2.06 8.55 -7.18
C LEU A 44 1.87 8.19 -8.64
N GLY A 45 1.43 9.12 -9.47
CA GLY A 45 1.26 8.87 -10.90
C GLY A 45 0.13 7.92 -11.26
N VAL A 46 -0.85 7.75 -10.39
CA VAL A 46 -2.04 6.94 -10.69
C VAL A 46 -2.78 7.57 -11.87
N LYS A 47 -3.10 6.78 -12.88
CA LYS A 47 -3.73 7.28 -14.10
C LYS A 47 -5.17 7.69 -13.86
N LYS A 48 -5.57 8.81 -14.46
CA LYS A 48 -6.96 9.28 -14.42
C LYS A 48 -7.91 8.23 -14.98
N SER A 49 -7.51 7.54 -16.05
CA SER A 49 -8.30 6.47 -16.67
C SER A 49 -8.51 5.30 -15.71
N THR A 50 -7.50 4.93 -14.93
CA THR A 50 -7.60 3.86 -13.94
C THR A 50 -8.61 4.22 -12.85
N LEU A 51 -8.52 5.44 -12.33
CA LEU A 51 -9.45 5.91 -11.30
C LEU A 51 -10.90 5.98 -11.82
N ARG A 52 -11.06 6.39 -13.09
CA ARG A 52 -12.39 6.49 -13.71
C ARG A 52 -13.00 5.12 -13.97
N GLU A 53 -12.20 4.17 -14.46
CA GLU A 53 -12.68 2.84 -14.85
C GLU A 53 -12.85 1.91 -13.66
N PHE A 54 -11.88 1.87 -12.76
CA PHE A 54 -11.83 0.91 -11.64
C PHE A 54 -12.09 1.54 -10.28
N GLY A 55 -11.97 2.85 -10.16
CA GLY A 55 -12.11 3.56 -8.90
C GLY A 55 -10.86 3.52 -8.04
N ALA A 56 -10.89 4.27 -6.95
CA ALA A 56 -9.76 4.35 -6.03
C ALA A 56 -9.52 3.04 -5.28
N VAL A 57 -10.59 2.30 -4.99
CA VAL A 57 -10.51 1.03 -4.26
C VAL A 57 -10.57 -0.10 -5.29
N SER A 58 -9.41 -0.51 -5.78
CA SER A 58 -9.28 -1.54 -6.82
C SER A 58 -7.86 -2.10 -6.86
N THR A 59 -7.73 -3.29 -7.42
CA THR A 59 -6.43 -3.92 -7.68
C THR A 59 -5.55 -3.01 -8.53
N GLN A 60 -6.12 -2.45 -9.59
CA GLN A 60 -5.39 -1.61 -10.54
C GLN A 60 -4.83 -0.35 -9.86
N THR A 61 -5.64 0.33 -9.07
CA THR A 61 -5.22 1.53 -8.36
C THR A 61 -4.16 1.19 -7.30
N ALA A 62 -4.32 0.10 -6.56
CA ALA A 62 -3.34 -0.33 -5.56
C ALA A 62 -1.98 -0.62 -6.20
N LYS A 63 -1.96 -1.29 -7.35
CA LYS A 63 -0.73 -1.55 -8.10
C LYS A 63 -0.06 -0.26 -8.56
N GLU A 64 -0.81 0.66 -9.13
CA GLU A 64 -0.27 1.93 -9.61
C GLU A 64 0.24 2.79 -8.46
N MET A 65 -0.45 2.77 -7.32
CA MET A 65 0.01 3.45 -6.12
C MET A 65 1.35 2.90 -5.64
N ALA A 66 1.48 1.58 -5.55
CA ALA A 66 2.72 0.95 -5.08
C ALA A 66 3.88 1.19 -6.04
N SER A 67 3.68 0.98 -7.34
CA SER A 67 4.74 1.20 -8.33
C SER A 67 5.10 2.69 -8.45
N GLY A 68 4.12 3.58 -8.35
CA GLY A 68 4.33 5.02 -8.36
C GLY A 68 5.10 5.50 -7.14
N ALA A 69 4.78 4.98 -5.97
CA ALA A 69 5.50 5.30 -4.75
C ALA A 69 6.95 4.81 -4.80
N LEU A 70 7.17 3.61 -5.33
CA LEU A 70 8.51 3.06 -5.52
C LEU A 70 9.36 4.00 -6.38
N ALA A 71 8.82 4.44 -7.49
CA ALA A 71 9.52 5.33 -8.42
C ALA A 71 9.75 6.71 -7.81
N ALA A 72 8.71 7.31 -7.21
CA ALA A 72 8.79 8.66 -6.64
C ALA A 72 9.78 8.74 -5.49
N ALA A 73 9.82 7.74 -4.64
CA ALA A 73 10.73 7.70 -3.50
C ALA A 73 12.10 7.10 -3.84
N LYS A 74 12.28 6.60 -5.05
CA LYS A 74 13.48 5.84 -5.45
C LYS A 74 13.77 4.73 -4.44
N ALA A 75 12.72 4.02 -4.07
CA ALA A 75 12.77 3.00 -3.03
C ALA A 75 12.99 1.61 -3.62
N ASP A 76 13.41 0.69 -2.77
CA ASP A 76 13.52 -0.73 -3.15
C ASP A 76 12.22 -1.47 -2.90
N VAL A 77 11.44 -1.01 -1.94
CA VAL A 77 10.15 -1.58 -1.56
C VAL A 77 9.14 -0.45 -1.36
N ALA A 78 7.96 -0.64 -1.92
CA ALA A 78 6.82 0.26 -1.68
C ALA A 78 5.57 -0.56 -1.40
N VAL A 79 4.75 -0.06 -0.49
CA VAL A 79 3.49 -0.70 -0.11
C VAL A 79 2.38 0.34 -0.17
N SER A 80 1.23 -0.05 -0.70
CA SER A 80 0.06 0.82 -0.78
C SER A 80 -1.15 0.16 -0.13
N ILE A 81 -2.03 0.97 0.44
CA ILE A 81 -3.31 0.53 0.97
C ILE A 81 -4.38 1.45 0.43
N THR A 82 -5.43 0.87 -0.15
CA THR A 82 -6.63 1.60 -0.55
C THR A 82 -7.85 0.76 -0.16
N GLY A 83 -8.83 1.38 0.48
CA GLY A 83 -9.96 0.61 0.98
C GLY A 83 -11.06 1.46 1.57
N ILE A 84 -12.09 0.78 2.04
CA ILE A 84 -13.27 1.40 2.65
C ILE A 84 -13.34 0.97 4.12
N ALA A 85 -12.91 1.87 4.99
CA ALA A 85 -12.85 1.57 6.42
C ALA A 85 -14.22 1.72 7.12
N GLY A 86 -15.13 2.47 6.53
CA GLY A 86 -16.46 2.68 7.07
C GLY A 86 -16.50 3.73 8.18
N PRO A 87 -17.66 3.90 8.81
CA PRO A 87 -18.90 3.15 8.61
C PRO A 87 -19.62 3.44 7.29
N ASP A 88 -19.33 4.59 6.67
CA ASP A 88 -19.95 5.02 5.42
C ASP A 88 -19.09 4.68 4.22
N GLY A 89 -19.63 4.86 3.01
CA GLY A 89 -18.91 4.76 1.77
C GLY A 89 -18.95 3.40 1.09
N GLY A 90 -19.53 2.39 1.75
CA GLY A 90 -19.66 1.07 1.15
C GLY A 90 -20.80 0.96 0.17
N THR A 91 -20.62 0.12 -0.86
CA THR A 91 -21.67 -0.27 -1.81
C THR A 91 -21.77 -1.79 -1.86
N ALA A 92 -22.76 -2.31 -2.60
CA ALA A 92 -22.91 -3.76 -2.76
C ALA A 92 -21.68 -4.38 -3.42
N GLN A 93 -21.11 -3.72 -4.41
CA GLN A 93 -19.92 -4.19 -5.12
C GLN A 93 -18.63 -3.92 -4.35
N LYS A 94 -18.58 -2.82 -3.61
CA LYS A 94 -17.42 -2.41 -2.81
C LYS A 94 -17.85 -2.13 -1.38
N PRO A 95 -18.04 -3.18 -0.56
CA PRO A 95 -18.56 -3.01 0.80
C PRO A 95 -17.50 -2.44 1.75
N VAL A 96 -17.98 -1.94 2.89
CA VAL A 96 -17.11 -1.58 4.01
C VAL A 96 -16.26 -2.79 4.39
N GLY A 97 -14.97 -2.59 4.58
CA GLY A 97 -14.01 -3.64 4.87
C GLY A 97 -13.25 -4.15 3.66
N LEU A 98 -13.66 -3.77 2.45
CA LEU A 98 -12.92 -4.09 1.23
C LEU A 98 -11.66 -3.25 1.18
N VAL A 99 -10.51 -3.92 1.08
CA VAL A 99 -9.19 -3.30 1.07
C VAL A 99 -8.34 -3.97 0.01
N TYR A 100 -7.60 -3.19 -0.75
CA TYR A 100 -6.57 -3.66 -1.65
C TYR A 100 -5.22 -3.20 -1.16
N ILE A 101 -4.27 -4.11 -1.11
CA ILE A 101 -2.90 -3.82 -0.69
C ILE A 101 -2.00 -4.12 -1.87
N GLY A 102 -1.24 -3.11 -2.29
CA GLY A 102 -0.24 -3.24 -3.34
C GLY A 102 1.15 -3.30 -2.72
N CYS A 103 2.02 -4.08 -3.32
CA CYS A 103 3.41 -4.14 -2.91
C CYS A 103 4.29 -4.21 -4.15
N SER A 104 5.30 -3.35 -4.19
CA SER A 104 6.28 -3.32 -5.26
C SER A 104 7.66 -3.54 -4.67
N VAL A 105 8.34 -4.59 -5.12
CA VAL A 105 9.70 -4.93 -4.68
C VAL A 105 10.57 -5.01 -5.92
N GLN A 106 11.51 -4.08 -6.05
CA GLN A 106 12.48 -4.04 -7.16
C GLN A 106 11.80 -4.14 -8.53
N GLY A 107 10.67 -3.44 -8.68
CA GLY A 107 9.93 -3.39 -9.94
C GLY A 107 8.88 -4.48 -10.12
N HIS A 108 8.84 -5.49 -9.28
CA HIS A 108 7.76 -6.48 -9.26
C HIS A 108 6.62 -5.96 -8.41
N THR A 109 5.45 -5.75 -9.03
CA THR A 109 4.30 -5.16 -8.36
C THR A 109 3.14 -6.15 -8.36
N ILE A 110 2.61 -6.41 -7.17
CA ILE A 110 1.39 -7.20 -6.98
C ILE A 110 0.38 -6.41 -6.17
N ALA A 111 -0.86 -6.83 -6.22
CA ALA A 111 -1.90 -6.33 -5.33
C ALA A 111 -2.80 -7.48 -4.93
N GLN A 112 -3.30 -7.42 -3.71
CA GLN A 112 -4.16 -8.46 -3.15
C GLN A 112 -5.40 -7.83 -2.55
N GLU A 113 -6.54 -8.48 -2.77
CA GLU A 113 -7.82 -8.09 -2.19
C GLU A 113 -7.99 -8.72 -0.82
N TYR A 114 -8.52 -7.93 0.11
CA TYR A 114 -8.87 -8.37 1.46
C TYR A 114 -10.28 -7.90 1.78
N ARG A 115 -10.98 -8.69 2.59
CA ARG A 115 -12.29 -8.32 3.10
C ARG A 115 -12.27 -8.48 4.62
N PHE A 116 -12.21 -7.35 5.30
CA PHE A 116 -12.16 -7.32 6.77
C PHE A 116 -13.53 -6.99 7.33
N SER A 117 -13.79 -7.44 8.56
CA SER A 117 -15.02 -7.13 9.28
C SER A 117 -14.69 -6.38 10.56
N GLY A 118 -15.71 -5.75 11.13
CA GLY A 118 -15.57 -4.98 12.36
C GLY A 118 -15.76 -3.48 12.11
N ASN A 119 -15.42 -2.69 13.14
CA ASN A 119 -15.51 -1.23 13.04
C ASN A 119 -14.33 -0.66 12.24
N ARG A 120 -14.36 0.65 12.01
CA ARG A 120 -13.32 1.37 11.27
C ARG A 120 -11.93 1.12 11.83
N GLU A 121 -11.77 1.16 13.14
CA GLU A 121 -10.49 0.95 13.81
C GLU A 121 -9.93 -0.45 13.54
N LYS A 122 -10.78 -1.48 13.69
CA LYS A 122 -10.38 -2.87 13.43
C LYS A 122 -10.01 -3.09 11.97
N ILE A 123 -10.79 -2.53 11.04
CA ILE A 123 -10.51 -2.66 9.61
C ILE A 123 -9.15 -2.03 9.29
N ARG A 124 -8.88 -0.84 9.81
CA ARG A 124 -7.61 -0.15 9.59
C ARG A 124 -6.43 -0.92 10.20
N ASP A 125 -6.58 -1.42 11.42
CA ASP A 125 -5.53 -2.20 12.08
C ASP A 125 -5.23 -3.49 11.33
N ASN A 126 -6.27 -4.20 10.89
CA ASN A 126 -6.12 -5.43 10.13
C ASN A 126 -5.49 -5.17 8.76
N ALA A 127 -5.83 -4.06 8.11
CA ALA A 127 -5.22 -3.68 6.84
C ALA A 127 -3.72 -3.44 6.99
N VAL A 128 -3.31 -2.73 8.05
CA VAL A 128 -1.89 -2.47 8.32
C VAL A 128 -1.14 -3.78 8.60
N SER A 129 -1.71 -4.66 9.42
CA SER A 129 -1.10 -5.96 9.72
C SER A 129 -0.96 -6.82 8.45
N ALA A 130 -1.99 -6.85 7.61
CA ALA A 130 -1.96 -7.56 6.34
C ALA A 130 -0.92 -6.97 5.39
N ALA A 131 -0.80 -5.64 5.36
CA ALA A 131 0.20 -4.96 4.52
C ALA A 131 1.62 -5.33 4.94
N LEU A 132 1.91 -5.37 6.22
CA LEU A 132 3.22 -5.78 6.73
C LEU A 132 3.52 -7.23 6.41
N THR A 133 2.54 -8.12 6.55
CA THR A 133 2.69 -9.54 6.23
C THR A 133 2.92 -9.75 4.73
N LEU A 134 2.16 -9.08 3.88
CA LEU A 134 2.30 -9.18 2.44
C LEU A 134 3.67 -8.65 2.00
N THR A 135 4.10 -7.53 2.56
CA THR A 135 5.40 -6.92 2.25
C THR A 135 6.53 -7.88 2.60
N ARG A 136 6.49 -8.48 3.78
CA ARG A 136 7.49 -9.46 4.20
C ARG A 136 7.56 -10.63 3.23
N ARG A 137 6.42 -11.17 2.84
CA ARG A 137 6.36 -12.29 1.90
C ARG A 137 6.94 -11.90 0.54
N CYS A 138 6.60 -10.73 0.03
CA CYS A 138 7.10 -10.25 -1.25
C CYS A 138 8.61 -10.03 -1.23
N ILE A 139 9.14 -9.49 -0.13
CA ILE A 139 10.58 -9.31 0.04
C ILE A 139 11.29 -10.66 0.00
N LEU A 140 10.81 -11.63 0.76
CA LEU A 140 11.42 -12.96 0.83
C LEU A 140 11.39 -13.66 -0.54
N GLU A 141 10.26 -13.61 -1.23
CA GLU A 141 10.12 -14.24 -2.55
C GLU A 141 11.02 -13.60 -3.61
N ASN A 142 11.15 -12.28 -3.59
CA ASN A 142 11.97 -11.58 -4.60
C ASN A 142 13.46 -11.62 -4.28
N CYS A 143 13.84 -11.63 -3.02
CA CYS A 143 15.24 -11.74 -2.64
C CYS A 143 15.79 -13.14 -2.90
N SER A 144 14.99 -14.21 -2.72
CA SER A 144 15.41 -15.58 -2.98
C SER A 144 15.63 -15.87 -4.46
N LYS A 145 15.00 -15.11 -5.36
CA LYS A 145 15.16 -15.27 -6.82
C LYS A 145 16.48 -14.72 -7.36
N LYS A 146 17.25 -13.99 -6.55
CA LYS A 146 18.53 -13.39 -6.95
C LYS A 146 19.72 -14.27 -6.61
N GLU A 147 19.50 -15.29 -5.85
CA GLU A 147 20.52 -16.28 -5.52
C GLU A 147 20.43 -17.44 -6.52
#